data_c24b22dab3aa621df1ad1914db61a431
#
_entry.id   c24b22dab3aa621df1ad1914db61a431
#
_cell.length_a   1.000
_cell.length_b   1.000
_cell.length_c   1.000
_cell.angle_alpha   90.00
_cell.angle_beta   90.00
_cell.angle_gamma   90.00
#
_symmetry.space_group_name_H-M   'P 1'
#
loop_
_entity.id
_entity.type
_entity.pdbx_description
1 polymer ?
#
loop_
_entity_poly.entity_id
_entity_poly.type
_entity_poly.pdbx_seq_one_letter_code
_entity_poly.pdbx_strand_id
1 'polypeptide(L)'
;AISRALDTRHGARMIPPTYERAASLQQALQQLASTPARPIQPIAGGTNLLDLMKLQVMQPSGLLDVNALPLDAITLTEEGGLQLGATARNADTAYHPLVEREYPLLSAAILAAASPQIRNMASNGGNLLQRTRCTYFYDRATPCNKREPGSGCSAVGGLTKYHAILGASEHCIATHPSDMCVALAALDATVHVASVRGTRAIPFGEFHRLPGDQPEQDSTLAADELITHLTLPPGGR
;
A
#
# COMPACT_ATOMS: atom_id res chain seq x y z
N ALA A 1 9.21 31.00 39.91
CA ALA A 1 8.66 29.65 39.68
C ALA A 1 7.72 29.60 38.47
N ILE A 2 8.05 30.31 37.36
CA ILE A 2 7.29 30.26 36.08
C ILE A 2 8.35 30.21 34.97
N SER A 3 9.01 29.07 34.82
CA SER A 3 9.98 28.89 33.72
C SER A 3 10.26 27.41 33.44
N ARG A 4 9.21 26.56 33.34
CA ARG A 4 9.37 25.16 32.95
C ARG A 4 8.22 24.59 32.13
N ALA A 5 7.47 25.42 31.40
CA ALA A 5 6.28 24.96 30.64
C ALA A 5 6.29 25.39 29.18
N LEU A 6 7.43 25.58 28.51
CA LEU A 6 7.48 26.00 27.10
C LEU A 6 8.56 25.27 26.28
N ASP A 7 8.80 23.99 26.54
CA ASP A 7 9.71 23.21 25.69
C ASP A 7 9.06 21.94 25.11
N THR A 8 7.82 22.05 24.67
CA THR A 8 7.09 20.99 23.93
C THR A 8 6.97 21.27 22.44
N ARG A 9 7.78 22.16 21.89
CA ARG A 9 7.90 22.35 20.42
C ARG A 9 9.10 21.60 19.84
N HIS A 10 9.29 20.35 20.20
CA HIS A 10 10.05 19.47 19.32
C HIS A 10 9.07 19.03 18.22
N GLY A 11 8.97 19.84 17.16
CA GLY A 11 8.33 19.42 15.92
C GLY A 11 8.90 18.04 15.56
N ALA A 12 8.04 17.04 15.42
CA ALA A 12 8.43 15.67 15.16
C ALA A 12 9.30 15.63 13.90
N ARG A 13 10.62 15.58 14.07
CA ARG A 13 11.57 15.54 12.96
C ARG A 13 11.58 14.13 12.40
N MET A 14 11.31 13.98 11.11
CA MET A 14 11.45 12.71 10.41
C MET A 14 12.87 12.18 10.61
N ILE A 15 13.00 10.93 11.05
CA ILE A 15 14.29 10.24 11.13
C ILE A 15 14.71 9.92 9.69
N PRO A 16 15.84 10.44 9.18
CA PRO A 16 16.25 10.18 7.81
C PRO A 16 16.55 8.69 7.62
N PRO A 17 15.86 8.02 6.69
CA PRO A 17 16.20 6.64 6.31
C PRO A 17 17.42 6.66 5.39
N THR A 18 18.08 5.53 5.24
CA THR A 18 18.96 5.30 4.10
C THR A 18 18.13 5.27 2.82
N TYR A 19 18.71 5.65 1.69
CA TYR A 19 18.03 5.57 0.39
C TYR A 19 18.93 4.88 -0.60
N GLU A 20 18.37 3.87 -1.27
CA GLU A 20 19.05 3.12 -2.31
C GLU A 20 18.11 2.89 -3.48
N ARG A 21 18.61 2.99 -4.70
CA ARG A 21 17.87 2.66 -5.92
C ARG A 21 18.23 1.28 -6.38
N ALA A 22 17.24 0.42 -6.57
CA ALA A 22 17.45 -0.92 -7.09
C ALA A 22 17.87 -0.86 -8.58
N ALA A 23 18.99 -1.49 -8.91
CA ALA A 23 19.46 -1.60 -10.29
C ALA A 23 18.84 -2.79 -11.05
N SER A 24 18.33 -3.79 -10.32
CA SER A 24 17.63 -4.94 -10.86
C SER A 24 16.63 -5.52 -9.86
N LEU A 25 15.66 -6.29 -10.37
CA LEU A 25 14.70 -7.01 -9.51
C LEU A 25 15.44 -7.95 -8.55
N GLN A 26 16.45 -8.67 -9.03
CA GLN A 26 17.24 -9.58 -8.20
C GLN A 26 17.92 -8.85 -7.03
N GLN A 27 18.52 -7.69 -7.28
CA GLN A 27 19.13 -6.87 -6.22
C GLN A 27 18.06 -6.41 -5.23
N ALA A 28 16.90 -5.93 -5.70
CA ALA A 28 15.82 -5.51 -4.84
C ALA A 28 15.37 -6.63 -3.89
N LEU A 29 15.17 -7.84 -4.41
CA LEU A 29 14.76 -9.00 -3.62
C LEU A 29 15.82 -9.42 -2.61
N GLN A 30 17.11 -9.36 -2.96
CA GLN A 30 18.21 -9.64 -2.03
C GLN A 30 18.26 -8.64 -0.88
N GLN A 31 18.02 -7.36 -1.16
CA GLN A 31 17.98 -6.32 -0.13
C GLN A 31 16.78 -6.47 0.81
N LEU A 32 15.60 -6.83 0.28
CA LEU A 32 14.41 -7.10 1.10
C LEU A 32 14.58 -8.34 1.98
N ALA A 33 15.29 -9.36 1.50
CA ALA A 33 15.59 -10.57 2.25
C ALA A 33 16.65 -10.37 3.36
N SER A 34 17.49 -9.34 3.23
CA SER A 34 18.46 -8.97 4.27
C SER A 34 17.73 -8.25 5.40
N THR A 35 17.43 -8.96 6.48
CA THR A 35 16.58 -8.48 7.61
C THR A 35 17.38 -7.56 8.55
N PRO A 36 17.33 -6.24 8.41
CA PRO A 36 17.82 -5.34 9.45
C PRO A 36 16.83 -5.27 10.61
N ALA A 37 17.27 -4.84 11.77
CA ALA A 37 16.43 -4.61 12.96
C ALA A 37 15.24 -3.65 12.71
N ARG A 38 15.32 -2.84 11.64
CA ARG A 38 14.22 -2.04 11.10
C ARG A 38 14.05 -2.40 9.62
N PRO A 39 12.83 -2.62 9.14
CA PRO A 39 12.61 -3.05 7.77
C PRO A 39 13.01 -1.96 6.75
N ILE A 40 13.63 -2.40 5.66
CA ILE A 40 13.75 -1.60 4.44
C ILE A 40 12.36 -1.60 3.77
N GLN A 41 11.89 -0.43 3.34
CA GLN A 41 10.59 -0.28 2.72
C GLN A 41 10.74 0.04 1.23
N PRO A 42 10.15 -0.75 0.33
CA PRO A 42 10.07 -0.37 -1.07
C PRO A 42 9.33 0.96 -1.24
N ILE A 43 9.87 1.82 -2.10
CA ILE A 43 9.23 3.09 -2.47
C ILE A 43 9.12 3.22 -3.98
N ALA A 44 7.90 3.49 -4.46
CA ALA A 44 7.62 3.91 -5.83
C ALA A 44 7.20 5.38 -5.83
N GLY A 45 5.91 5.70 -5.99
CA GLY A 45 5.43 7.08 -5.96
C GLY A 45 5.51 7.78 -4.60
N GLY A 46 5.59 7.04 -3.50
CA GLY A 46 5.74 7.56 -2.15
C GLY A 46 4.53 8.30 -1.58
N THR A 47 3.43 8.42 -2.31
CA THR A 47 2.27 9.27 -2.00
C THR A 47 1.55 8.94 -0.69
N ASN A 48 1.77 7.76 -0.12
CA ASN A 48 1.28 7.40 1.21
C ASN A 48 2.43 7.21 2.21
N LEU A 49 3.49 6.51 1.81
CA LEU A 49 4.62 6.20 2.69
C LEU A 49 5.27 7.45 3.26
N LEU A 50 5.56 8.47 2.42
CA LEU A 50 6.23 9.69 2.87
C LEU A 50 5.38 10.50 3.87
N ASP A 51 4.06 10.51 3.70
CA ASP A 51 3.17 11.18 4.67
C ASP A 51 3.18 10.47 6.02
N LEU A 52 3.15 9.13 6.03
CA LEU A 52 3.24 8.34 7.25
C LEU A 52 4.62 8.50 7.93
N MET A 53 5.68 8.67 7.16
CA MET A 53 7.01 8.95 7.69
C MET A 53 7.12 10.36 8.28
N LYS A 54 6.55 11.38 7.62
CA LYS A 54 6.49 12.76 8.17
C LYS A 54 5.76 12.81 9.51
N LEU A 55 4.70 12.02 9.65
CA LEU A 55 3.93 11.88 10.90
C LEU A 55 4.58 10.90 11.89
N GLN A 56 5.69 10.27 11.53
CA GLN A 56 6.38 9.24 12.32
C GLN A 56 5.50 8.03 12.66
N VAL A 57 4.46 7.78 11.88
CA VAL A 57 3.62 6.58 11.95
C VAL A 57 4.37 5.36 11.41
N MET A 58 5.15 5.57 10.34
CA MET A 58 6.11 4.60 9.82
C MET A 58 7.53 5.15 9.91
N GLN A 59 8.46 4.32 10.34
CA GLN A 59 9.88 4.70 10.54
C GLN A 59 10.79 3.60 9.99
N PRO A 60 10.81 3.36 8.66
CA PRO A 60 11.72 2.38 8.07
C PRO A 60 13.17 2.81 8.28
N SER A 61 14.09 1.84 8.35
CA SER A 61 15.53 2.13 8.41
C SER A 61 16.10 2.57 7.07
N GLY A 62 15.47 2.15 5.97
CA GLY A 62 15.87 2.47 4.62
C GLY A 62 14.69 2.48 3.66
N LEU A 63 14.87 3.19 2.55
CA LEU A 63 13.97 3.21 1.40
C LEU A 63 14.68 2.57 0.22
N LEU A 64 14.02 1.58 -0.39
CA LEU A 64 14.46 0.94 -1.61
C LEU A 64 13.63 1.46 -2.78
N ASP A 65 14.21 2.34 -3.58
CA ASP A 65 13.54 2.91 -4.77
C ASP A 65 13.44 1.85 -5.87
N VAL A 66 12.20 1.49 -6.22
CA VAL A 66 11.88 0.49 -7.23
C VAL A 66 11.42 1.09 -8.56
N ASN A 67 11.45 2.43 -8.71
CA ASN A 67 10.96 3.11 -9.92
C ASN A 67 11.78 2.78 -11.18
N ALA A 68 13.06 2.40 -11.04
CA ALA A 68 13.91 2.05 -12.17
C ALA A 68 13.74 0.59 -12.64
N LEU A 69 12.99 -0.22 -11.92
CA LEU A 69 12.73 -1.60 -12.32
C LEU A 69 11.76 -1.63 -13.50
N PRO A 70 11.96 -2.53 -14.49
CA PRO A 70 11.07 -2.67 -15.65
C PRO A 70 9.77 -3.41 -15.27
N LEU A 71 8.99 -2.82 -14.37
CA LEU A 71 7.74 -3.36 -13.82
C LEU A 71 6.55 -2.43 -14.11
N ASP A 72 6.61 -1.65 -15.18
CA ASP A 72 5.59 -0.63 -15.54
C ASP A 72 4.77 -0.99 -16.78
N ALA A 73 5.04 -2.13 -17.42
CA ALA A 73 4.34 -2.53 -18.64
C ALA A 73 2.85 -2.81 -18.39
N ILE A 74 2.01 -2.38 -19.34
CA ILE A 74 0.57 -2.69 -19.42
C ILE A 74 0.35 -3.42 -20.73
N THR A 75 0.05 -4.72 -20.68
CA THR A 75 0.00 -5.59 -21.85
C THR A 75 -1.13 -6.61 -21.75
N LEU A 76 -1.49 -7.22 -22.88
CA LEU A 76 -2.36 -8.39 -22.87
C LEU A 76 -1.57 -9.63 -22.45
N THR A 77 -2.21 -10.52 -21.70
CA THR A 77 -1.71 -11.87 -21.44
C THR A 77 -1.94 -12.78 -22.66
N GLU A 78 -1.28 -13.93 -22.69
CA GLU A 78 -1.48 -14.92 -23.78
C GLU A 78 -2.94 -15.41 -23.85
N GLU A 79 -3.63 -15.45 -22.71
CA GLU A 79 -5.04 -15.85 -22.61
C GLU A 79 -6.01 -14.71 -22.96
N GLY A 80 -5.49 -13.53 -23.34
CA GLY A 80 -6.30 -12.37 -23.71
C GLY A 80 -6.80 -11.54 -22.51
N GLY A 81 -6.30 -11.81 -21.31
CA GLY A 81 -6.49 -10.97 -20.13
C GLY A 81 -5.55 -9.74 -20.14
N LEU A 82 -5.49 -9.02 -19.05
CA LEU A 82 -4.67 -7.81 -18.90
C LEU A 82 -3.59 -8.01 -17.84
N GLN A 83 -2.35 -7.66 -18.15
CA GLN A 83 -1.26 -7.53 -17.19
C GLN A 83 -0.99 -6.05 -16.91
N LEU A 84 -0.90 -5.68 -15.63
CA LEU A 84 -0.62 -4.34 -15.12
C LEU A 84 0.65 -4.37 -14.29
N GLY A 85 1.71 -3.73 -14.75
CA GLY A 85 2.95 -3.63 -13.99
C GLY A 85 2.78 -2.92 -12.65
N ALA A 86 3.49 -3.37 -11.62
CA ALA A 86 3.36 -2.84 -10.27
C ALA A 86 3.83 -1.38 -10.15
N THR A 87 4.81 -0.95 -10.97
CA THR A 87 5.32 0.43 -10.96
C THR A 87 4.62 1.35 -11.97
N ALA A 88 3.71 0.83 -12.83
CA ALA A 88 2.87 1.64 -13.69
C ALA A 88 2.07 2.66 -12.83
N ARG A 89 2.00 3.91 -13.30
CA ARG A 89 1.27 4.96 -12.59
C ARG A 89 -0.23 4.73 -12.68
N ASN A 90 -0.94 5.11 -11.63
CA ASN A 90 -2.40 5.00 -11.64
C ASN A 90 -3.02 5.81 -12.79
N ALA A 91 -2.47 6.99 -13.12
CA ALA A 91 -2.92 7.75 -14.28
C ALA A 91 -2.69 7.01 -15.59
N ASP A 92 -1.48 6.45 -15.80
CA ASP A 92 -1.16 5.70 -17.02
C ASP A 92 -2.05 4.46 -17.16
N THR A 93 -2.33 3.78 -16.04
CA THR A 93 -3.25 2.65 -16.01
C THR A 93 -4.67 3.06 -16.37
N ALA A 94 -5.19 4.13 -15.75
CA ALA A 94 -6.58 4.57 -15.95
C ALA A 94 -6.86 5.03 -17.39
N TYR A 95 -5.91 5.72 -18.01
CA TYR A 95 -6.04 6.23 -19.39
C TYR A 95 -5.45 5.30 -20.46
N HIS A 96 -5.02 4.10 -20.08
CA HIS A 96 -4.49 3.15 -21.06
C HIS A 96 -5.61 2.63 -21.96
N PRO A 97 -5.45 2.65 -23.32
CA PRO A 97 -6.53 2.27 -24.24
C PRO A 97 -7.10 0.87 -24.02
N LEU A 98 -6.27 -0.10 -23.61
CA LEU A 98 -6.74 -1.45 -23.25
C LEU A 98 -7.62 -1.41 -22.00
N VAL A 99 -7.25 -0.60 -20.99
CA VAL A 99 -7.99 -0.50 -19.73
C VAL A 99 -9.32 0.22 -19.95
N GLU A 100 -9.31 1.34 -20.66
CA GLU A 100 -10.55 2.09 -20.95
C GLU A 100 -11.55 1.24 -21.74
N ARG A 101 -11.06 0.47 -22.71
CA ARG A 101 -11.94 -0.30 -23.60
C ARG A 101 -12.41 -1.62 -22.98
N GLU A 102 -11.51 -2.38 -22.34
CA GLU A 102 -11.80 -3.76 -21.92
C GLU A 102 -12.10 -3.87 -20.41
N TYR A 103 -11.65 -2.89 -19.62
CA TYR A 103 -11.83 -2.86 -18.16
C TYR A 103 -12.30 -1.48 -17.66
N PRO A 104 -13.41 -0.93 -18.21
CA PRO A 104 -13.85 0.44 -17.89
C PRO A 104 -14.16 0.64 -16.41
N LEU A 105 -14.55 -0.41 -15.67
CA LEU A 105 -14.73 -0.36 -14.22
C LEU A 105 -13.43 0.02 -13.51
N LEU A 106 -12.30 -0.55 -13.94
CA LEU A 106 -11.00 -0.25 -13.34
C LEU A 106 -10.59 1.19 -13.62
N SER A 107 -10.72 1.64 -14.86
CA SER A 107 -10.46 3.05 -15.23
C SER A 107 -11.32 4.00 -14.40
N ALA A 108 -12.63 3.78 -14.34
CA ALA A 108 -13.55 4.63 -13.57
C ALA A 108 -13.21 4.66 -12.07
N ALA A 109 -12.90 3.52 -11.47
CA ALA A 109 -12.54 3.42 -10.06
C ALA A 109 -11.25 4.20 -9.75
N ILE A 110 -10.21 4.07 -10.59
CA ILE A 110 -8.96 4.82 -10.40
C ILE A 110 -9.22 6.33 -10.56
N LEU A 111 -10.03 6.74 -11.54
CA LEU A 111 -10.30 8.15 -11.80
C LEU A 111 -11.21 8.80 -10.73
N ALA A 112 -12.05 8.02 -10.07
CA ALA A 112 -12.85 8.49 -8.94
C ALA A 112 -12.00 8.72 -7.66
N ALA A 113 -10.85 8.04 -7.56
CA ALA A 113 -9.97 8.11 -6.40
C ALA A 113 -8.97 9.25 -6.50
N ALA A 114 -8.56 9.80 -5.35
CA ALA A 114 -7.47 10.76 -5.17
C ALA A 114 -7.54 11.98 -6.13
N SER A 115 -6.48 12.80 -6.17
CA SER A 115 -6.34 13.89 -7.12
C SER A 115 -5.52 13.47 -8.35
N PRO A 116 -5.62 14.18 -9.50
CA PRO A 116 -4.76 13.92 -10.65
C PRO A 116 -3.27 13.93 -10.31
N GLN A 117 -2.83 14.85 -9.44
CA GLN A 117 -1.43 14.95 -9.00
C GLN A 117 -0.98 13.67 -8.26
N ILE A 118 -1.82 13.13 -7.39
CA ILE A 118 -1.52 11.88 -6.69
C ILE A 118 -1.50 10.72 -7.68
N ARG A 119 -2.48 10.60 -8.59
CA ARG A 119 -2.53 9.53 -9.59
C ARG A 119 -1.32 9.52 -10.54
N ASN A 120 -0.76 10.70 -10.85
CA ASN A 120 0.46 10.81 -11.67
C ASN A 120 1.72 10.29 -10.95
N MET A 121 1.68 10.10 -9.64
CA MET A 121 2.80 9.61 -8.83
C MET A 121 2.56 8.22 -8.24
N ALA A 122 1.35 7.94 -7.82
CA ALA A 122 0.97 6.66 -7.23
C ALA A 122 1.11 5.53 -8.25
N SER A 123 1.69 4.40 -7.85
CA SER A 123 1.84 3.20 -8.66
C SER A 123 0.78 2.15 -8.32
N ASN A 124 0.55 1.20 -9.23
CA ASN A 124 -0.42 0.12 -9.02
C ASN A 124 -0.10 -0.69 -7.76
N GLY A 125 1.14 -1.18 -7.60
CA GLY A 125 1.54 -1.92 -6.39
C GLY A 125 1.45 -1.07 -5.13
N GLY A 126 1.84 0.21 -5.19
CA GLY A 126 1.70 1.14 -4.07
C GLY A 126 0.26 1.43 -3.69
N ASN A 127 -0.66 1.41 -4.65
CA ASN A 127 -2.10 1.59 -4.40
C ASN A 127 -2.67 0.43 -3.57
N LEU A 128 -2.26 -0.81 -3.85
CA LEU A 128 -2.66 -1.98 -3.08
C LEU A 128 -2.14 -1.93 -1.64
N LEU A 129 -0.98 -1.34 -1.42
CA LEU A 129 -0.26 -1.31 -0.14
C LEU A 129 -0.50 -0.02 0.66
N GLN A 130 -1.39 0.87 0.20
CA GLN A 130 -1.71 2.06 0.97
C GLN A 130 -2.36 1.70 2.31
N ARG A 131 -2.00 2.44 3.37
CA ARG A 131 -2.54 2.22 4.71
C ARG A 131 -3.86 2.96 4.91
N THR A 132 -4.61 2.54 5.92
CA THR A 132 -5.90 3.14 6.30
C THR A 132 -5.86 4.67 6.44
N ARG A 133 -7.04 5.33 6.32
CA ARG A 133 -7.23 6.76 6.61
C ARG A 133 -7.85 7.00 7.99
N CYS A 134 -7.81 6.01 8.87
CA CYS A 134 -8.27 6.14 10.26
C CYS A 134 -7.50 7.27 10.97
N THR A 135 -8.18 8.25 11.51
CA THR A 135 -7.59 9.41 12.20
C THR A 135 -6.76 8.98 13.41
N TYR A 136 -7.21 7.97 14.14
CA TYR A 136 -6.49 7.42 15.28
C TYR A 136 -5.23 6.64 14.89
N PHE A 137 -5.15 6.12 13.66
CA PHE A 137 -3.93 5.54 13.13
C PHE A 137 -2.87 6.62 12.85
N TYR A 138 -3.31 7.79 12.39
CA TYR A 138 -2.42 8.92 12.10
C TYR A 138 -2.00 9.68 13.36
N ASP A 139 -2.84 9.72 14.39
CA ASP A 139 -2.57 10.42 15.66
C ASP A 139 -1.81 9.51 16.62
N ARG A 140 -0.51 9.76 16.79
CA ARG A 140 0.37 8.98 17.67
C ARG A 140 0.06 9.13 19.15
N ALA A 141 -0.71 10.13 19.55
CA ALA A 141 -1.14 10.31 20.94
C ALA A 141 -2.27 9.35 21.34
N THR A 142 -2.91 8.69 20.38
CA THR A 142 -4.04 7.78 20.62
C THR A 142 -3.62 6.31 20.52
N PRO A 143 -4.11 5.39 21.39
CA PRO A 143 -3.94 3.96 21.24
C PRO A 143 -4.44 3.45 19.89
N CYS A 144 -3.64 2.60 19.20
CA CYS A 144 -3.98 2.03 17.91
C CYS A 144 -3.27 0.70 17.68
N ASN A 145 -3.99 -0.42 17.76
CA ASN A 145 -3.46 -1.77 17.56
C ASN A 145 -2.83 -1.97 16.16
N LYS A 146 -3.32 -1.24 15.14
CA LYS A 146 -2.75 -1.30 13.78
C LYS A 146 -1.36 -0.65 13.70
N ARG A 147 -1.06 0.32 14.53
CA ARG A 147 0.23 0.99 14.61
C ARG A 147 1.14 0.38 15.66
N GLU A 148 0.57 0.07 16.82
CA GLU A 148 1.27 -0.46 18.00
C GLU A 148 0.43 -1.61 18.57
N PRO A 149 0.74 -2.88 18.21
CA PRO A 149 -0.04 -4.04 18.65
C PRO A 149 -0.17 -4.09 20.16
N GLY A 150 -1.39 -4.36 20.64
CA GLY A 150 -1.70 -4.46 22.08
C GLY A 150 -1.97 -3.12 22.78
N SER A 151 -1.84 -1.98 22.09
CA SER A 151 -2.10 -0.66 22.70
C SER A 151 -3.60 -0.32 22.82
N GLY A 152 -4.48 -1.07 22.15
CA GLY A 152 -5.91 -0.80 22.09
C GLY A 152 -6.32 -0.10 20.78
N CYS A 153 -7.62 0.26 20.68
CA CYS A 153 -8.17 0.92 19.51
C CYS A 153 -9.09 2.09 19.93
N SER A 154 -8.59 3.31 19.77
CA SER A 154 -9.37 4.52 20.11
C SER A 154 -10.55 4.79 19.17
N ALA A 155 -10.62 4.10 18.02
CA ALA A 155 -11.77 4.18 17.14
C ALA A 155 -12.99 3.44 17.70
N VAL A 156 -12.77 2.33 18.43
CA VAL A 156 -13.86 1.61 19.11
C VAL A 156 -14.41 2.49 20.25
N GLY A 157 -15.66 2.88 20.12
CA GLY A 157 -16.28 3.85 21.05
C GLY A 157 -15.94 5.33 20.78
N GLY A 158 -15.14 5.62 19.76
CA GLY A 158 -14.80 6.98 19.33
C GLY A 158 -15.64 7.47 18.14
N LEU A 159 -15.08 8.37 17.32
CA LEU A 159 -15.71 8.87 16.10
C LEU A 159 -15.51 7.86 14.97
N THR A 160 -16.60 7.21 14.53
CA THR A 160 -16.56 6.05 13.65
C THR A 160 -17.20 6.25 12.28
N LYS A 161 -17.56 7.48 11.89
CA LYS A 161 -18.30 7.78 10.66
C LYS A 161 -17.70 7.15 9.39
N TYR A 162 -16.38 7.02 9.33
CA TYR A 162 -15.65 6.52 8.16
C TYR A 162 -14.97 5.15 8.41
N HIS A 163 -15.49 4.39 9.36
CA HIS A 163 -14.95 3.10 9.73
C HIS A 163 -15.81 1.95 9.20
N ALA A 164 -15.29 0.73 9.30
CA ALA A 164 -15.95 -0.46 8.79
C ALA A 164 -17.22 -0.79 9.57
N ILE A 165 -18.24 -1.25 8.85
CA ILE A 165 -19.44 -1.91 9.38
C ILE A 165 -19.39 -3.43 9.15
N LEU A 166 -18.62 -3.90 8.18
CA LEU A 166 -18.42 -5.32 7.86
C LEU A 166 -16.92 -5.63 7.90
N GLY A 167 -16.57 -6.86 8.27
CA GLY A 167 -15.18 -7.32 8.29
C GLY A 167 -14.29 -6.69 9.37
N ALA A 168 -14.87 -5.98 10.32
CA ALA A 168 -14.16 -5.43 11.48
C ALA A 168 -13.94 -6.50 12.56
N SER A 169 -13.07 -6.19 13.53
CA SER A 169 -12.88 -6.98 14.75
C SER A 169 -12.95 -6.07 15.99
N GLU A 170 -12.96 -6.65 17.17
CA GLU A 170 -12.82 -5.91 18.42
C GLU A 170 -11.49 -5.17 18.58
N HIS A 171 -10.48 -5.57 17.79
CA HIS A 171 -9.14 -4.99 17.80
C HIS A 171 -8.96 -3.83 16.82
N CYS A 172 -9.75 -3.80 15.72
CA CYS A 172 -9.64 -2.73 14.72
C CYS A 172 -10.88 -2.68 13.82
N ILE A 173 -11.38 -1.46 13.59
CA ILE A 173 -12.51 -1.18 12.71
C ILE A 173 -12.10 -0.33 11.49
N ALA A 174 -10.81 -0.23 11.18
CA ALA A 174 -10.31 0.54 10.04
C ALA A 174 -10.67 -0.12 8.70
N THR A 175 -10.86 0.71 7.67
CA THR A 175 -11.08 0.28 6.28
C THR A 175 -9.80 0.40 5.46
N HIS A 176 -9.72 -0.37 4.36
CA HIS A 176 -8.73 -0.17 3.31
C HIS A 176 -9.25 0.89 2.32
N PRO A 177 -8.50 1.97 2.03
CA PRO A 177 -9.06 3.16 1.37
C PRO A 177 -8.87 3.18 -0.16
N SER A 178 -8.80 2.04 -0.84
CA SER A 178 -8.52 1.98 -2.28
C SER A 178 -9.74 1.64 -3.12
N ASP A 179 -10.23 2.61 -3.92
CA ASP A 179 -11.27 2.37 -4.92
C ASP A 179 -10.79 1.42 -6.02
N MET A 180 -9.51 1.52 -6.42
CA MET A 180 -8.88 0.58 -7.36
C MET A 180 -8.99 -0.87 -6.86
N CYS A 181 -8.77 -1.11 -5.57
CA CYS A 181 -8.86 -2.45 -4.97
C CYS A 181 -10.28 -3.01 -5.02
N VAL A 182 -11.31 -2.18 -4.92
CA VAL A 182 -12.71 -2.60 -5.09
C VAL A 182 -12.95 -3.11 -6.52
N ALA A 183 -12.47 -2.37 -7.52
CA ALA A 183 -12.56 -2.80 -8.92
C ALA A 183 -11.75 -4.08 -9.18
N LEU A 184 -10.54 -4.20 -8.64
CA LEU A 184 -9.70 -5.40 -8.79
C LEU A 184 -10.35 -6.63 -8.17
N ALA A 185 -11.03 -6.48 -7.02
CA ALA A 185 -11.79 -7.56 -6.40
C ALA A 185 -13.00 -8.00 -7.28
N ALA A 186 -13.74 -7.03 -7.86
CA ALA A 186 -14.86 -7.30 -8.72
C ALA A 186 -14.46 -7.93 -10.08
N LEU A 187 -13.21 -7.73 -10.50
CA LEU A 187 -12.64 -8.24 -11.74
C LEU A 187 -11.82 -9.53 -11.54
N ASP A 188 -11.88 -10.16 -10.37
CA ASP A 188 -11.15 -11.39 -10.03
C ASP A 188 -9.64 -11.31 -10.35
N ALA A 189 -9.02 -10.16 -10.01
CA ALA A 189 -7.62 -9.95 -10.29
C ALA A 189 -6.73 -10.92 -9.50
N THR A 190 -5.50 -11.11 -9.97
CA THR A 190 -4.46 -11.87 -9.28
C THR A 190 -3.24 -10.97 -9.06
N VAL A 191 -2.67 -10.99 -7.86
CA VAL A 191 -1.46 -10.27 -7.50
C VAL A 191 -0.26 -11.20 -7.64
N HIS A 192 0.72 -10.82 -8.44
CA HIS A 192 1.97 -11.57 -8.62
C HIS A 192 3.08 -10.95 -7.82
N VAL A 193 3.75 -11.75 -7.01
CA VAL A 193 4.84 -11.34 -6.13
C VAL A 193 6.09 -12.17 -6.35
N ALA A 194 7.25 -11.58 -6.06
CA ALA A 194 8.54 -12.23 -6.14
C ALA A 194 9.33 -12.04 -4.84
N SER A 195 10.14 -13.02 -4.50
CA SER A 195 11.14 -13.01 -3.42
C SER A 195 12.39 -13.78 -3.86
N VAL A 196 13.41 -13.82 -3.03
CA VAL A 196 14.58 -14.69 -3.25
C VAL A 196 14.23 -16.19 -3.25
N ARG A 197 13.07 -16.57 -2.70
CA ARG A 197 12.56 -17.95 -2.68
C ARG A 197 11.82 -18.35 -3.96
N GLY A 198 11.51 -17.39 -4.84
CA GLY A 198 10.74 -17.60 -6.07
C GLY A 198 9.56 -16.64 -6.19
N THR A 199 8.63 -17.00 -7.05
CA THR A 199 7.42 -16.20 -7.33
C THR A 199 6.17 -16.95 -6.88
N ARG A 200 5.11 -16.22 -6.56
CA ARG A 200 3.77 -16.76 -6.31
C ARG A 200 2.68 -15.82 -6.81
N ALA A 201 1.53 -16.41 -7.11
CA ALA A 201 0.32 -15.69 -7.48
C ALA A 201 -0.67 -15.76 -6.29
N ILE A 202 -1.30 -14.64 -5.99
CA ILE A 202 -2.26 -14.52 -4.89
C ILE A 202 -3.58 -14.04 -5.49
N PRO A 203 -4.67 -14.80 -5.41
CA PRO A 203 -6.00 -14.31 -5.77
C PRO A 203 -6.28 -13.01 -5.00
N PHE A 204 -6.86 -12.02 -5.67
CA PHE A 204 -7.05 -10.70 -5.05
C PHE A 204 -7.88 -10.76 -3.76
N GLY A 205 -8.88 -11.64 -3.70
CA GLY A 205 -9.70 -11.86 -2.51
C GLY A 205 -8.93 -12.40 -1.30
N GLU A 206 -7.72 -12.93 -1.51
CA GLU A 206 -6.83 -13.46 -0.46
C GLU A 206 -5.64 -12.52 -0.16
N PHE A 207 -5.50 -11.41 -0.91
CA PHE A 207 -4.35 -10.52 -0.76
C PHE A 207 -4.44 -9.64 0.48
N HIS A 208 -5.58 -8.96 0.69
CA HIS A 208 -5.80 -8.16 1.90
C HIS A 208 -6.36 -9.02 3.03
N ARG A 209 -5.95 -8.70 4.24
CA ARG A 209 -6.40 -9.41 5.46
C ARG A 209 -7.47 -8.60 6.18
N LEU A 210 -8.47 -9.28 6.70
CA LEU A 210 -9.32 -8.72 7.76
C LEU A 210 -8.48 -8.54 9.03
N PRO A 211 -8.79 -7.53 9.88
CA PRO A 211 -7.96 -7.22 11.04
C PRO A 211 -7.83 -8.38 12.04
N GLY A 212 -8.89 -9.15 12.26
CA GLY A 212 -8.88 -10.24 13.24
C GLY A 212 -8.21 -9.83 14.54
N ASP A 213 -7.24 -10.64 14.98
CA ASP A 213 -6.38 -10.42 16.14
C ASP A 213 -5.01 -9.78 15.80
N GLN A 214 -4.73 -9.58 14.50
CA GLN A 214 -3.45 -9.03 13.99
C GLN A 214 -3.69 -7.82 13.06
N PRO A 215 -4.27 -6.73 13.54
CA PRO A 215 -4.64 -5.59 12.71
C PRO A 215 -3.47 -4.82 12.11
N GLU A 216 -2.25 -5.02 12.59
CA GLU A 216 -1.01 -4.45 12.04
C GLU A 216 -0.65 -5.01 10.66
N GLN A 217 -1.14 -6.22 10.34
CA GLN A 217 -0.90 -6.90 9.07
C GLN A 217 -2.05 -6.63 8.10
N ASP A 218 -1.84 -5.72 7.16
CA ASP A 218 -2.86 -5.34 6.17
C ASP A 218 -3.01 -6.33 5.02
N SER A 219 -2.00 -7.15 4.73
CA SER A 219 -1.97 -8.08 3.60
C SER A 219 -1.27 -9.39 3.93
N THR A 220 -1.37 -10.36 3.02
CA THR A 220 -0.65 -11.64 3.07
C THR A 220 0.75 -11.57 2.46
N LEU A 221 1.20 -10.38 2.03
CA LEU A 221 2.53 -10.14 1.52
C LEU A 221 3.58 -10.37 2.62
N ALA A 222 4.59 -11.17 2.35
CA ALA A 222 5.71 -11.33 3.27
C ALA A 222 6.65 -10.11 3.18
N ALA A 223 7.42 -9.86 4.25
CA ALA A 223 8.29 -8.68 4.35
C ALA A 223 9.40 -8.63 3.27
N ASP A 224 9.79 -9.79 2.73
CA ASP A 224 10.79 -9.96 1.69
C ASP A 224 10.20 -10.13 0.28
N GLU A 225 8.90 -9.93 0.12
CA GLU A 225 8.20 -10.00 -1.16
C GLU A 225 7.99 -8.62 -1.78
N LEU A 226 8.11 -8.55 -3.10
CA LEU A 226 7.81 -7.38 -3.92
C LEU A 226 6.70 -7.73 -4.91
N ILE A 227 5.66 -6.89 -5.01
CA ILE A 227 4.65 -7.00 -6.06
C ILE A 227 5.33 -6.66 -7.40
N THR A 228 5.21 -7.55 -8.37
CA THR A 228 5.77 -7.38 -9.72
C THR A 228 4.73 -6.89 -10.73
N HIS A 229 3.54 -7.46 -10.69
CA HIS A 229 2.42 -7.09 -11.55
C HIS A 229 1.11 -7.64 -11.02
N LEU A 230 0.02 -7.24 -11.65
CA LEU A 230 -1.33 -7.75 -11.47
C LEU A 230 -1.79 -8.38 -12.78
N THR A 231 -2.61 -9.41 -12.73
CA THR A 231 -3.32 -9.90 -13.92
C THR A 231 -4.83 -9.88 -13.70
N LEU A 232 -5.56 -9.57 -14.75
CA LEU A 232 -7.01 -9.66 -14.81
C LEU A 232 -7.41 -10.67 -15.88
N PRO A 233 -8.44 -11.49 -15.62
CA PRO A 233 -8.95 -12.45 -16.62
C PRO A 233 -9.53 -11.71 -17.83
N PRO A 234 -9.65 -12.37 -19.00
CA PRO A 234 -10.32 -11.79 -20.16
C PRO A 234 -11.81 -11.54 -19.89
N GLY A 235 -12.39 -10.51 -20.53
CA GLY A 235 -13.83 -10.24 -20.45
C GLY A 235 -14.26 -9.33 -19.29
N GLY A 236 -13.42 -8.42 -18.86
CA GLY A 236 -13.71 -7.43 -17.79
C GLY A 236 -14.71 -6.32 -18.13
N ARG A 237 -15.62 -6.54 -19.11
CA ARG A 237 -16.66 -5.60 -19.54
C ARG A 237 -17.88 -5.64 -18.65
#